data_b77836898fb817c0dcbe5040ff244892
#
_entry.id   b77836898fb817c0dcbe5040ff244892
#
_cell.length_a   1.000
_cell.length_b   1.000
_cell.length_c   1.000
_cell.angle_alpha   90.00
_cell.angle_beta   90.00
_cell.angle_gamma   90.00
#
_symmetry.space_group_name_H-M   'P 1'
#
loop_
_entity.id
_entity.type
_entity.pdbx_description
1 polymer ?
#
loop_
_entity_poly.entity_id
_entity_poly.type
_entity_poly.pdbx_seq_one_letter_code
_entity_poly.pdbx_strand_id
1 'polypeptide(L)'
;MLLGLALLLALVGAIGWLAYTTIKEAPAVVAAVITGVLAILGLGVQRFLEQQREDERIRRERMAPIYEELVGQLHQIAEGSVGPADVESFIKELARSLQLWGAPPVIEAFNTWRAKAVEHDAKDESGFDMLLAYEDLLLVTRADLGVSNEKLEKGDLLRLFVNDLDEHLQEGSALPGNPLP
;
A
#
# COMPACT_ATOMS: atom_id res chain seq x y z
N MET A 1 25.12 0.43 3.61
CA MET A 1 24.87 -0.02 2.21
C MET A 1 26.03 0.27 1.26
N LEU A 2 26.57 1.48 1.18
CA LEU A 2 27.66 1.85 0.25
C LEU A 2 28.95 1.03 0.44
N LEU A 3 29.34 0.74 1.68
CA LEU A 3 30.55 -0.05 2.00
C LEU A 3 30.45 -1.50 1.51
N GLY A 4 29.27 -2.13 1.60
CA GLY A 4 29.04 -3.48 1.10
C GLY A 4 29.11 -3.57 -0.43
N LEU A 5 28.56 -2.56 -1.13
CA LEU A 5 28.62 -2.46 -2.59
C LEU A 5 30.06 -2.26 -3.08
N ALA A 6 30.84 -1.42 -2.40
CA ALA A 6 32.25 -1.17 -2.74
C ALA A 6 33.11 -2.44 -2.54
N LEU A 7 32.88 -3.19 -1.46
CA LEU A 7 33.57 -4.46 -1.19
C LEU A 7 33.23 -5.52 -2.25
N LEU A 8 31.97 -5.58 -2.67
CA LEU A 8 31.48 -6.50 -3.68
C LEU A 8 32.08 -6.19 -5.07
N LEU A 9 32.15 -4.91 -5.45
CA LEU A 9 32.81 -4.46 -6.66
C LEU A 9 34.31 -4.73 -6.67
N ALA A 10 34.98 -4.51 -5.53
CA ALA A 10 36.41 -4.82 -5.38
C ALA A 10 36.67 -6.34 -5.50
N LEU A 11 35.81 -7.18 -4.91
CA LEU A 11 35.90 -8.63 -5.00
C LEU A 11 35.71 -9.13 -6.44
N VAL A 12 34.69 -8.61 -7.14
CA VAL A 12 34.42 -8.93 -8.55
C VAL A 12 35.58 -8.50 -9.44
N GLY A 13 36.16 -7.34 -9.20
CA GLY A 13 37.33 -6.83 -9.91
C GLY A 13 38.58 -7.70 -9.70
N ALA A 14 38.85 -8.11 -8.45
CA ALA A 14 39.97 -8.98 -8.11
C ALA A 14 39.83 -10.39 -8.76
N ILE A 15 38.63 -10.94 -8.74
CA ILE A 15 38.31 -12.24 -9.37
C ILE A 15 38.44 -12.14 -10.90
N GLY A 16 37.97 -11.07 -11.52
CA GLY A 16 38.10 -10.82 -12.95
C GLY A 16 39.56 -10.71 -13.38
N TRP A 17 40.39 -10.02 -12.57
CA TRP A 17 41.82 -9.90 -12.85
C TRP A 17 42.58 -11.23 -12.66
N LEU A 18 42.25 -11.99 -11.62
CA LEU A 18 42.83 -13.32 -11.38
C LEU A 18 42.41 -14.30 -12.49
N ALA A 19 41.14 -14.26 -12.92
CA ALA A 19 40.63 -15.06 -14.03
C ALA A 19 41.39 -14.73 -15.32
N TYR A 20 41.60 -13.46 -15.62
CA TYR A 20 42.29 -13.01 -16.84
C TYR A 20 43.74 -13.55 -16.90
N THR A 21 44.45 -13.56 -15.77
CA THR A 21 45.85 -14.06 -15.70
C THR A 21 45.94 -15.58 -15.76
N THR A 22 44.93 -16.33 -15.30
CA THR A 22 44.97 -17.80 -15.16
C THR A 22 44.23 -18.54 -16.30
N ILE A 23 43.47 -17.83 -17.14
CA ILE A 23 42.66 -18.42 -18.24
C ILE A 23 43.50 -19.32 -19.18
N LYS A 24 44.77 -18.98 -19.40
CA LYS A 24 45.62 -19.72 -20.34
C LYS A 24 46.13 -21.03 -19.75
N GLU A 25 46.22 -21.18 -18.43
CA GLU A 25 46.83 -22.33 -17.79
C GLU A 25 45.81 -23.34 -17.20
N ALA A 26 44.65 -22.84 -16.74
CA ALA A 26 43.65 -23.71 -16.08
C ALA A 26 42.19 -23.18 -16.28
N PRO A 27 41.61 -23.31 -17.47
CA PRO A 27 40.28 -22.77 -17.75
C PRO A 27 39.16 -23.39 -16.88
N ALA A 28 39.31 -24.61 -16.45
CA ALA A 28 38.38 -25.30 -15.55
C ALA A 28 38.31 -24.68 -14.16
N VAL A 29 39.43 -24.21 -13.63
CA VAL A 29 39.52 -23.57 -12.30
C VAL A 29 38.84 -22.21 -12.35
N VAL A 30 39.04 -21.46 -13.43
CA VAL A 30 38.39 -20.15 -13.63
C VAL A 30 36.88 -20.31 -13.71
N ALA A 31 36.41 -21.29 -14.48
CA ALA A 31 34.97 -21.58 -14.59
C ALA A 31 34.35 -21.94 -13.22
N ALA A 32 35.04 -22.78 -12.43
CA ALA A 32 34.58 -23.17 -11.10
C ALA A 32 34.49 -21.97 -10.13
N VAL A 33 35.47 -21.07 -10.16
CA VAL A 33 35.47 -19.83 -9.33
C VAL A 33 34.33 -18.89 -9.72
N ILE A 34 34.12 -18.67 -11.03
CA ILE A 34 33.03 -17.82 -11.52
C ILE A 34 31.69 -18.41 -11.11
N THR A 35 31.49 -19.72 -11.29
CA THR A 35 30.25 -20.39 -10.90
C THR A 35 30.00 -20.29 -9.39
N GLY A 36 31.03 -20.48 -8.58
CA GLY A 36 30.94 -20.34 -7.12
C GLY A 36 30.54 -18.94 -6.69
N VAL A 37 31.12 -17.90 -7.30
CA VAL A 37 30.77 -16.50 -7.03
C VAL A 37 29.34 -16.20 -7.43
N LEU A 38 28.91 -16.64 -8.61
CA LEU A 38 27.53 -16.46 -9.08
C LEU A 38 26.51 -17.17 -8.17
N ALA A 39 26.86 -18.37 -7.68
CA ALA A 39 26.02 -19.08 -6.72
C ALA A 39 25.87 -18.32 -5.39
N ILE A 40 26.95 -17.77 -4.84
CA ILE A 40 26.92 -16.98 -3.60
C ILE A 40 26.10 -15.69 -3.80
N LEU A 41 26.29 -14.99 -4.93
CA LEU A 41 25.51 -13.81 -5.27
C LEU A 41 24.03 -14.12 -5.41
N GLY A 42 23.69 -15.23 -6.10
CA GLY A 42 22.31 -15.69 -6.26
C GLY A 42 21.63 -15.96 -4.91
N LEU A 43 22.32 -16.63 -3.99
CA LEU A 43 21.83 -16.88 -2.63
C LEU A 43 21.66 -15.57 -1.83
N GLY A 44 22.57 -14.62 -1.99
CA GLY A 44 22.48 -13.31 -1.34
C GLY A 44 21.27 -12.51 -1.80
N VAL A 45 21.04 -12.46 -3.11
CA VAL A 45 19.88 -11.79 -3.71
C VAL A 45 18.57 -12.47 -3.28
N GLN A 46 18.53 -13.80 -3.31
CA GLN A 46 17.35 -14.56 -2.89
C GLN A 46 16.99 -14.25 -1.43
N ARG A 47 17.95 -14.32 -0.51
CA ARG A 47 17.71 -14.00 0.90
C ARG A 47 17.24 -12.58 1.12
N PHE A 48 17.80 -11.62 0.38
CA PHE A 48 17.38 -10.22 0.45
C PHE A 48 15.93 -10.04 0.01
N LEU A 49 15.52 -10.67 -1.09
CA LEU A 49 14.15 -10.64 -1.58
C LEU A 49 13.16 -11.37 -0.63
N GLU A 50 13.60 -12.48 -0.02
CA GLU A 50 12.81 -13.20 0.98
C GLU A 50 12.57 -12.35 2.23
N GLN A 51 13.60 -11.64 2.72
CA GLN A 51 13.46 -10.74 3.87
C GLN A 51 12.48 -9.59 3.57
N GLN A 52 12.57 -8.95 2.39
CA GLN A 52 11.62 -7.90 2.02
C GLN A 52 10.18 -8.41 1.97
N ARG A 53 9.95 -9.60 1.42
CA ARG A 53 8.61 -10.20 1.36
C ARG A 53 8.08 -10.55 2.74
N GLU A 54 8.93 -11.03 3.63
CA GLU A 54 8.55 -11.37 5.00
C GLU A 54 8.20 -10.12 5.81
N ASP A 55 8.97 -9.03 5.68
CA ASP A 55 8.69 -7.75 6.34
C ASP A 55 7.34 -7.17 5.87
N GLU A 56 7.07 -7.21 4.56
CA GLU A 56 5.78 -6.80 4.00
C GLU A 56 4.63 -7.69 4.49
N ARG A 57 4.85 -9.00 4.56
CA ARG A 57 3.86 -9.96 5.05
C ARG A 57 3.52 -9.68 6.51
N ILE A 58 4.50 -9.53 7.38
CA ILE A 58 4.31 -9.21 8.80
C ILE A 58 3.56 -7.88 8.95
N ARG A 59 3.88 -6.87 8.14
CA ARG A 59 3.16 -5.59 8.14
C ARG A 59 1.70 -5.79 7.76
N ARG A 60 1.41 -6.52 6.67
CA ARG A 60 0.04 -6.79 6.22
C ARG A 60 -0.77 -7.58 7.25
N GLU A 61 -0.17 -8.61 7.86
CA GLU A 61 -0.81 -9.39 8.92
C GLU A 61 -1.18 -8.54 10.14
N ARG A 62 -0.38 -7.52 10.45
CA ARG A 62 -0.69 -6.57 11.54
C ARG A 62 -1.75 -5.54 11.14
N MET A 63 -1.75 -5.11 9.88
CA MET A 63 -2.70 -4.09 9.41
C MET A 63 -4.09 -4.65 9.09
N ALA A 64 -4.19 -5.92 8.69
CA ALA A 64 -5.46 -6.53 8.34
C ALA A 64 -6.55 -6.35 9.41
N PRO A 65 -6.33 -6.69 10.69
CA PRO A 65 -7.36 -6.50 11.72
C PRO A 65 -7.72 -5.02 11.95
N ILE A 66 -6.76 -4.10 11.79
CA ILE A 66 -6.99 -2.66 11.93
C ILE A 66 -7.90 -2.16 10.79
N TYR A 67 -7.68 -2.67 9.58
CA TYR A 67 -8.50 -2.32 8.43
C TYR A 67 -9.89 -2.97 8.48
N GLU A 68 -10.00 -4.20 8.99
CA GLU A 68 -11.29 -4.84 9.25
C GLU A 68 -12.11 -4.05 10.28
N GLU A 69 -11.47 -3.59 11.34
CA GLU A 69 -12.10 -2.75 12.34
C GLU A 69 -12.52 -1.39 11.76
N LEU A 70 -11.68 -0.76 10.90
CA LEU A 70 -12.03 0.45 10.18
C LEU A 70 -13.33 0.28 9.39
N VAL A 71 -13.42 -0.77 8.57
CA VAL A 71 -14.61 -1.05 7.76
C VAL A 71 -15.84 -1.30 8.65
N GLY A 72 -15.68 -2.08 9.72
CA GLY A 72 -16.76 -2.39 10.66
C GLY A 72 -17.29 -1.14 11.37
N GLN A 73 -16.42 -0.27 11.84
CA GLN A 73 -16.81 0.96 12.54
C GLN A 73 -17.49 1.96 11.59
N LEU A 74 -16.97 2.10 10.37
CA LEU A 74 -17.56 2.98 9.36
C LEU A 74 -18.94 2.50 8.93
N HIS A 75 -19.17 1.20 8.87
CA HIS A 75 -20.48 0.63 8.65
C HIS A 75 -21.46 0.99 9.78
N GLN A 76 -21.04 0.86 11.04
CA GLN A 76 -21.85 1.23 12.20
C GLN A 76 -22.16 2.76 12.24
N ILE A 77 -21.22 3.59 11.81
CA ILE A 77 -21.42 5.04 11.67
C ILE A 77 -22.48 5.31 10.60
N ALA A 78 -22.40 4.64 9.44
CA ALA A 78 -23.36 4.77 8.35
C ALA A 78 -24.78 4.33 8.77
N GLU A 79 -24.90 3.32 9.65
CA GLU A 79 -26.16 2.86 10.24
C GLU A 79 -26.69 3.79 11.36
N GLY A 80 -25.89 4.78 11.78
CA GLY A 80 -26.27 5.68 12.88
C GLY A 80 -26.28 5.00 14.26
N SER A 81 -25.61 3.85 14.40
CA SER A 81 -25.59 3.05 15.63
C SER A 81 -24.52 3.46 16.63
N VAL A 82 -23.60 4.37 16.26
CA VAL A 82 -22.44 4.80 17.07
C VAL A 82 -22.55 6.28 17.43
N GLY A 83 -22.27 6.60 18.69
CA GLY A 83 -22.30 7.97 19.18
C GLY A 83 -21.06 8.78 18.74
N PRO A 84 -21.14 10.13 18.68
CA PRO A 84 -20.03 10.99 18.26
C PRO A 84 -18.72 10.80 19.07
N ALA A 85 -18.83 10.52 20.37
CA ALA A 85 -17.67 10.30 21.23
C ALA A 85 -16.93 8.99 20.90
N ASP A 86 -17.66 7.96 20.51
CA ASP A 86 -17.08 6.68 20.11
C ASP A 86 -16.38 6.79 18.77
N VAL A 87 -16.96 7.55 17.82
CA VAL A 87 -16.36 7.88 16.52
C VAL A 87 -15.04 8.62 16.71
N GLU A 88 -15.00 9.64 17.58
CA GLU A 88 -13.78 10.41 17.86
C GLU A 88 -12.68 9.52 18.45
N SER A 89 -13.05 8.64 19.38
CA SER A 89 -12.13 7.70 20.03
C SER A 89 -11.53 6.73 18.99
N PHE A 90 -12.37 6.17 18.15
CA PHE A 90 -11.96 5.27 17.08
C PHE A 90 -11.00 5.95 16.07
N ILE A 91 -11.34 7.16 15.62
CA ILE A 91 -10.48 7.91 14.69
C ILE A 91 -9.09 8.16 15.29
N LYS A 92 -9.00 8.46 16.60
CA LYS A 92 -7.71 8.66 17.28
C LYS A 92 -6.88 7.37 17.34
N GLU A 93 -7.51 6.23 17.60
CA GLU A 93 -6.84 4.94 17.65
C GLU A 93 -6.36 4.49 16.28
N LEU A 94 -7.20 4.62 15.26
CA LEU A 94 -6.86 4.37 13.88
C LEU A 94 -5.69 5.24 13.42
N ALA A 95 -5.73 6.57 13.70
CA ALA A 95 -4.65 7.47 13.35
C ALA A 95 -3.31 7.06 13.99
N ARG A 96 -3.32 6.59 15.24
CA ARG A 96 -2.12 6.08 15.92
C ARG A 96 -1.57 4.83 15.22
N SER A 97 -2.44 3.91 14.84
CA SER A 97 -2.06 2.69 14.14
C SER A 97 -1.49 2.98 12.76
N LEU A 98 -2.11 3.90 12.01
CA LEU A 98 -1.64 4.35 10.70
C LEU A 98 -0.29 5.06 10.77
N GLN A 99 -0.02 5.85 11.83
CA GLN A 99 1.28 6.51 12.03
C GLN A 99 2.43 5.50 12.19
N LEU A 100 2.17 4.35 12.76
CA LEU A 100 3.19 3.34 13.01
C LEU A 100 3.37 2.36 11.84
N TRP A 101 2.28 1.97 11.20
CA TRP A 101 2.26 0.85 10.26
C TRP A 101 1.64 1.17 8.91
N GLY A 102 0.95 2.29 8.78
CA GLY A 102 0.24 2.66 7.55
C GLY A 102 1.19 2.91 6.38
N ALA A 103 0.83 2.40 5.21
CA ALA A 103 1.52 2.77 3.98
C ALA A 103 1.23 4.25 3.63
N PRO A 104 2.19 4.97 3.00
CA PRO A 104 1.98 6.38 2.64
C PRO A 104 0.70 6.66 1.87
N PRO A 105 0.27 5.85 0.87
CA PRO A 105 -0.99 6.08 0.17
C PRO A 105 -2.22 5.96 1.07
N VAL A 106 -2.20 5.06 2.06
CA VAL A 106 -3.32 4.89 3.01
C VAL A 106 -3.43 6.10 3.94
N ILE A 107 -2.29 6.62 4.40
CA ILE A 107 -2.24 7.83 5.24
C ILE A 107 -2.81 9.03 4.47
N GLU A 108 -2.45 9.18 3.19
CA GLU A 108 -2.92 10.25 2.33
C GLU A 108 -4.44 10.15 2.10
N ALA A 109 -4.94 8.98 1.74
CA ALA A 109 -6.36 8.74 1.55
C ALA A 109 -7.17 8.96 2.85
N PHE A 110 -6.65 8.52 3.99
CA PHE A 110 -7.27 8.77 5.30
C PHE A 110 -7.36 10.27 5.62
N ASN A 111 -6.30 11.03 5.37
CA ASN A 111 -6.30 12.48 5.59
C ASN A 111 -7.30 13.18 4.66
N THR A 112 -7.41 12.75 3.41
CA THR A 112 -8.38 13.28 2.43
C THR A 112 -9.81 13.01 2.89
N TRP A 113 -10.12 11.77 3.24
CA TRP A 113 -11.42 11.41 3.78
C TRP A 113 -11.79 12.22 5.03
N ARG A 114 -10.87 12.32 5.99
CA ARG A 114 -11.08 13.09 7.22
C ARG A 114 -11.33 14.57 6.95
N ALA A 115 -10.61 15.17 5.99
CA ALA A 115 -10.83 16.57 5.60
C ALA A 115 -12.24 16.77 5.04
N LYS A 116 -12.71 15.85 4.20
CA LYS A 116 -14.07 15.87 3.63
C LYS A 116 -15.15 15.66 4.70
N ALA A 117 -14.93 14.79 5.67
CA ALA A 117 -15.83 14.58 6.79
C ALA A 117 -16.01 15.86 7.63
N VAL A 118 -14.91 16.58 7.93
CA VAL A 118 -14.96 17.87 8.66
C VAL A 118 -15.65 18.96 7.83
N GLU A 119 -15.42 18.98 6.51
CA GLU A 119 -16.04 19.95 5.62
C GLU A 119 -17.56 19.73 5.51
N HIS A 120 -18.00 18.47 5.45
CA HIS A 120 -19.40 18.10 5.45
C HIS A 120 -20.15 18.58 6.70
N ASP A 121 -19.58 18.31 7.89
CA ASP A 121 -20.14 18.76 9.17
C ASP A 121 -20.28 20.29 9.23
N ALA A 122 -19.36 21.03 8.59
CA ALA A 122 -19.36 22.50 8.63
C ALA A 122 -20.33 23.16 7.66
N LYS A 123 -20.69 22.49 6.53
CA LYS A 123 -21.44 23.10 5.42
C LYS A 123 -22.84 22.56 5.24
N ASP A 124 -23.22 21.50 5.93
CA ASP A 124 -24.51 20.79 5.75
C ASP A 124 -24.75 20.39 4.27
N GLU A 125 -23.66 20.10 3.54
CA GLU A 125 -23.68 19.66 2.14
C GLU A 125 -23.98 18.17 2.04
N SER A 126 -24.39 17.71 0.84
CA SER A 126 -24.61 16.29 0.60
C SER A 126 -23.31 15.51 0.90
N GLY A 127 -23.35 14.51 1.77
CA GLY A 127 -22.19 13.71 2.19
C GLY A 127 -21.57 12.86 1.08
N PHE A 128 -21.93 13.11 -0.18
CA PHE A 128 -21.52 12.32 -1.34
C PHE A 128 -20.00 12.38 -1.58
N ASP A 129 -19.39 13.57 -1.49
CA ASP A 129 -17.93 13.74 -1.62
C ASP A 129 -17.16 13.01 -0.51
N MET A 130 -17.73 12.96 0.69
CA MET A 130 -17.19 12.19 1.81
C MET A 130 -17.28 10.69 1.54
N LEU A 131 -18.39 10.20 0.96
CA LEU A 131 -18.56 8.80 0.58
C LEU A 131 -17.57 8.38 -0.51
N LEU A 132 -17.35 9.22 -1.52
CA LEU A 132 -16.34 8.96 -2.56
C LEU A 132 -14.93 8.91 -1.98
N ALA A 133 -14.57 9.84 -1.10
CA ALA A 133 -13.28 9.82 -0.42
C ALA A 133 -13.13 8.59 0.49
N TYR A 134 -14.22 8.09 1.05
CA TYR A 134 -14.23 6.83 1.78
C TYR A 134 -13.97 5.62 0.87
N GLU A 135 -14.60 5.58 -0.32
CA GLU A 135 -14.31 4.54 -1.30
C GLU A 135 -12.84 4.53 -1.71
N ASP A 136 -12.26 5.71 -1.98
CA ASP A 136 -10.84 5.84 -2.30
C ASP A 136 -9.95 5.29 -1.17
N LEU A 137 -10.30 5.56 0.09
CA LEU A 137 -9.61 4.98 1.25
C LEU A 137 -9.73 3.45 1.28
N LEU A 138 -10.91 2.89 1.01
CA LEU A 138 -11.10 1.44 0.92
C LEU A 138 -10.27 0.81 -0.19
N LEU A 139 -10.25 1.40 -1.38
CA LEU A 139 -9.49 0.91 -2.53
C LEU A 139 -7.98 0.87 -2.23
N VAL A 140 -7.45 1.93 -1.62
CA VAL A 140 -6.03 2.00 -1.24
C VAL A 140 -5.72 1.00 -0.13
N THR A 141 -6.59 0.84 0.86
CA THR A 141 -6.47 -0.14 1.93
C THR A 141 -6.45 -1.58 1.41
N ARG A 142 -7.34 -1.92 0.46
CA ARG A 142 -7.35 -3.21 -0.22
C ARG A 142 -6.06 -3.47 -0.98
N ALA A 143 -5.57 -2.46 -1.72
CA ALA A 143 -4.30 -2.56 -2.45
C ALA A 143 -3.11 -2.79 -1.50
N ASP A 144 -3.10 -2.14 -0.34
CA ASP A 144 -2.08 -2.33 0.70
C ASP A 144 -2.07 -3.75 1.27
N LEU A 145 -3.24 -4.37 1.38
CA LEU A 145 -3.39 -5.79 1.75
C LEU A 145 -3.01 -6.75 0.61
N GLY A 146 -2.75 -6.24 -0.59
CA GLY A 146 -2.40 -7.04 -1.78
C GLY A 146 -3.62 -7.54 -2.55
N VAL A 147 -4.81 -6.99 -2.31
CA VAL A 147 -6.03 -7.32 -3.05
C VAL A 147 -6.11 -6.45 -4.31
N SER A 148 -6.25 -7.07 -5.48
CA SER A 148 -6.37 -6.35 -6.76
C SER A 148 -7.71 -5.59 -6.85
N ASN A 149 -7.64 -4.37 -7.39
CA ASN A 149 -8.77 -3.52 -7.68
C ASN A 149 -9.03 -3.36 -9.19
N GLU A 150 -8.31 -4.09 -10.06
CA GLU A 150 -8.32 -3.92 -11.53
C GLU A 150 -9.71 -3.98 -12.19
N LYS A 151 -10.65 -4.67 -11.55
CA LYS A 151 -12.01 -4.88 -12.09
C LYS A 151 -13.08 -4.05 -11.37
N LEU A 152 -12.68 -3.20 -10.44
CA LEU A 152 -13.60 -2.35 -9.71
C LEU A 152 -13.75 -1.02 -10.42
N GLU A 153 -15.00 -0.62 -10.60
CA GLU A 153 -15.38 0.71 -11.08
C GLU A 153 -15.71 1.62 -9.88
N LYS A 154 -15.74 2.92 -10.11
CA LYS A 154 -16.07 3.90 -9.09
C LYS A 154 -17.51 3.67 -8.59
N GLY A 155 -17.66 3.57 -7.28
CA GLY A 155 -18.94 3.30 -6.63
C GLY A 155 -19.20 1.82 -6.33
N ASP A 156 -18.40 0.87 -6.86
CA ASP A 156 -18.66 -0.55 -6.67
C ASP A 156 -18.58 -0.99 -5.20
N LEU A 157 -17.64 -0.43 -4.44
CA LEU A 157 -17.53 -0.74 -3.02
C LEU A 157 -18.65 -0.07 -2.21
N LEU A 158 -19.09 1.13 -2.62
CA LEU A 158 -20.19 1.82 -1.98
C LEU A 158 -21.53 1.12 -2.20
N ARG A 159 -21.76 0.53 -3.39
CA ARG A 159 -22.97 -0.26 -3.69
C ARG A 159 -23.20 -1.45 -2.79
N LEU A 160 -22.18 -1.91 -2.07
CA LEU A 160 -22.32 -3.01 -1.11
C LEU A 160 -23.17 -2.63 0.12
N PHE A 161 -23.30 -1.33 0.42
CA PHE A 161 -24.01 -0.84 1.61
C PHE A 161 -24.84 0.43 1.40
N VAL A 162 -24.70 1.14 0.25
CA VAL A 162 -25.52 2.30 -0.10
C VAL A 162 -26.49 1.91 -1.20
N ASN A 163 -27.80 1.85 -0.88
CA ASN A 163 -28.81 1.37 -1.80
C ASN A 163 -29.14 2.37 -2.92
N ASP A 164 -29.05 3.68 -2.65
CA ASP A 164 -29.51 4.75 -3.54
C ASP A 164 -28.35 5.48 -4.23
N LEU A 165 -27.18 4.84 -4.31
CA LEU A 165 -25.94 5.43 -4.82
C LEU A 165 -26.07 5.92 -6.27
N ASP A 166 -26.79 5.17 -7.13
CA ASP A 166 -26.92 5.49 -8.55
C ASP A 166 -27.72 6.78 -8.79
N GLU A 167 -28.65 7.14 -7.91
CA GLU A 167 -29.39 8.41 -7.97
C GLU A 167 -28.43 9.58 -7.66
N HIS A 168 -27.61 9.46 -6.63
CA HIS A 168 -26.62 10.46 -6.24
C HIS A 168 -25.48 10.62 -7.26
N LEU A 169 -25.06 9.54 -7.91
CA LEU A 169 -24.06 9.59 -9.00
C LEU A 169 -24.59 10.36 -10.21
N GLN A 170 -25.88 10.21 -10.54
CA GLN A 170 -26.51 10.93 -11.65
C GLN A 170 -26.70 12.42 -11.32
N GLU A 171 -27.11 12.76 -10.12
CA GLU A 171 -27.24 14.15 -9.66
C GLU A 171 -25.89 14.88 -9.61
N GLY A 172 -24.83 14.24 -9.10
CA GLY A 172 -23.47 14.80 -9.08
C GLY A 172 -22.88 14.99 -10.49
N SER A 173 -23.28 14.16 -11.48
CA SER A 173 -22.88 14.30 -12.89
C SER A 173 -23.65 15.40 -13.63
N ALA A 174 -24.80 15.81 -13.12
CA ALA A 174 -25.68 16.82 -13.74
C ALA A 174 -25.30 18.26 -13.36
N LEU A 175 -24.31 18.49 -12.49
CA LEU A 175 -23.83 19.84 -12.17
C LEU A 175 -23.07 20.42 -13.39
N PRO A 176 -23.52 21.59 -13.95
CA PRO A 176 -22.91 22.18 -15.12
C PRO A 176 -21.55 22.78 -14.76
N GLY A 177 -20.46 22.15 -15.11
CA GLY A 177 -19.14 22.76 -14.92
C GLY A 177 -17.90 21.88 -14.95
N ASN A 178 -17.99 20.57 -15.15
CA ASN A 178 -16.76 19.76 -15.26
C ASN A 178 -16.74 18.94 -16.55
N PRO A 179 -16.11 19.43 -17.65
CA PRO A 179 -15.82 18.60 -18.80
C PRO A 179 -14.72 17.61 -18.39
N LEU A 180 -15.01 16.32 -18.48
CA LEU A 180 -14.06 15.24 -18.35
C LEU A 180 -12.89 15.43 -19.33
N PRO A 181 -11.65 15.09 -18.92
CA PRO A 181 -10.48 15.12 -19.77
C PRO A 181 -10.51 14.03 -20.85
#